data_9cf5c5f9d0366fc71598722ace27308d
#
_entry.id   9cf5c5f9d0366fc71598722ace27308d
#
_cell.length_a   1.000
_cell.length_b   1.000
_cell.length_c   1.000
_cell.angle_alpha   90.00
_cell.angle_beta   90.00
_cell.angle_gamma   90.00
#
_symmetry.space_group_name_H-M   'P 1'
#
loop_
_entity.id
_entity.type
_entity.pdbx_description
1 polymer ?
#
loop_
_entity_poly.entity_id
_entity_poly.type
_entity_poly.pdbx_seq_one_letter_code
_entity_poly.pdbx_strand_id
1 'polypeptide(L)'
;MKKYGKFVALIVVILGTLLWLATAGSGESKAYYKTITEVRQMGANSGKKRVRVIGDVEKDSIQRKAGEVAFVLVGENQKLNVIYSGSEPLPDTFRDGAQALAEGKMGPDGAFHAAKIQAKCASKYAPKPGELYKPGDAPQKM
;
A
#
# COMPACT_ATOMS: atom_id res chain seq x y z
N MET A 1 25.14 -5.39 48.93
CA MET A 1 24.80 -4.56 47.80
C MET A 1 25.47 -4.96 46.48
N LYS A 2 26.63 -5.57 46.53
CA LYS A 2 27.31 -6.05 45.29
C LYS A 2 26.64 -7.23 44.58
N LYS A 3 25.77 -7.95 45.27
CA LYS A 3 25.08 -9.13 44.69
C LYS A 3 23.99 -8.75 43.70
N TYR A 4 23.37 -7.60 43.84
CA TYR A 4 22.29 -7.15 42.97
C TYR A 4 22.74 -6.31 41.77
N GLY A 5 23.97 -5.82 41.81
CA GLY A 5 24.51 -4.98 40.72
C GLY A 5 24.49 -5.66 39.35
N LYS A 6 24.77 -6.97 39.34
CA LYS A 6 24.72 -7.74 38.08
C LYS A 6 23.31 -7.85 37.51
N PHE A 7 22.32 -8.02 38.36
CA PHE A 7 20.90 -8.10 37.92
C PHE A 7 20.38 -6.74 37.47
N VAL A 8 20.76 -5.69 38.16
CA VAL A 8 20.40 -4.31 37.77
C VAL A 8 21.01 -4.00 36.39
N ALA A 9 22.29 -4.31 36.18
CA ALA A 9 22.95 -4.11 34.90
C ALA A 9 22.24 -4.88 33.76
N LEU A 10 21.87 -6.14 34.03
CA LEU A 10 21.17 -6.95 33.05
C LEU A 10 19.79 -6.37 32.71
N ILE A 11 19.03 -5.92 33.70
CA ILE A 11 17.73 -5.27 33.49
C ILE A 11 17.88 -4.00 32.66
N VAL A 12 18.88 -3.18 32.92
CA VAL A 12 19.14 -1.94 32.16
C VAL A 12 19.46 -2.25 30.70
N VAL A 13 20.26 -3.29 30.45
CA VAL A 13 20.57 -3.71 29.07
C VAL A 13 19.31 -4.20 28.36
N ILE A 14 18.49 -5.01 29.02
CA ILE A 14 17.24 -5.51 28.42
C ILE A 14 16.27 -4.36 28.12
N LEU A 15 16.08 -3.46 29.08
CA LEU A 15 15.21 -2.29 28.87
C LEU A 15 15.74 -1.37 27.77
N GLY A 16 17.04 -1.17 27.71
CA GLY A 16 17.69 -0.38 26.67
C GLY A 16 17.51 -0.98 25.28
N THR A 17 17.67 -2.31 25.16
CA THR A 17 17.46 -3.00 23.87
C THR A 17 16.00 -3.00 23.45
N LEU A 18 15.08 -3.19 24.40
CA LEU A 18 13.64 -3.10 24.10
C LEU A 18 13.24 -1.70 23.65
N LEU A 19 13.74 -0.68 24.32
CA LEU A 19 13.48 0.71 23.94
C LEU A 19 14.07 1.03 22.56
N TRP A 20 15.28 0.55 22.29
CA TRP A 20 15.91 0.72 21.00
C TRP A 20 15.13 0.02 19.89
N LEU A 21 14.69 -1.22 20.11
CA LEU A 21 13.85 -1.95 19.17
C LEU A 21 12.50 -1.26 18.94
N ALA A 22 11.88 -0.73 19.98
CA ALA A 22 10.62 -0.01 19.87
C ALA A 22 10.75 1.26 19.03
N THR A 23 11.86 1.97 19.14
CA THR A 23 12.11 3.17 18.34
C THR A 23 12.60 2.85 16.93
N ALA A 24 13.41 1.81 16.78
CA ALA A 24 13.92 1.39 15.47
C ALA A 24 12.83 0.71 14.61
N GLY A 25 11.89 0.01 15.25
CA GLY A 25 10.80 -0.70 14.55
C GLY A 25 9.65 0.18 14.10
N SER A 26 9.58 1.42 14.53
CA SER A 26 8.43 2.29 14.21
C SER A 26 8.53 3.00 12.86
N GLY A 27 9.62 2.83 12.13
CA GLY A 27 9.87 3.58 10.90
C GLY A 27 9.27 3.03 9.61
N GLU A 28 8.88 1.76 9.55
CA GLU A 28 8.64 1.13 8.25
C GLU A 28 7.23 0.59 7.98
N SER A 29 6.36 0.53 8.95
CA SER A 29 5.11 -0.22 8.73
C SER A 29 3.83 0.61 8.72
N LYS A 30 3.93 1.92 8.67
CA LYS A 30 2.74 2.76 8.50
C LYS A 30 2.56 3.15 7.03
N ALA A 31 2.39 2.15 6.17
CA ALA A 31 1.81 2.40 4.88
C ALA A 31 0.34 2.74 5.11
N TYR A 32 0.02 4.02 5.14
CA TYR A 32 -1.35 4.47 5.25
C TYR A 32 -2.08 4.17 3.95
N TYR A 33 -3.24 3.54 4.08
CA TYR A 33 -4.16 3.45 2.96
C TYR A 33 -4.66 4.85 2.62
N LYS A 34 -4.41 5.27 1.40
CA LYS A 34 -4.84 6.57 0.90
C LYS A 34 -5.71 6.39 -0.32
N THR A 35 -6.68 7.25 -0.45
CA THR A 35 -7.48 7.32 -1.68
C THR A 35 -6.68 8.01 -2.79
N ILE A 36 -7.07 7.80 -4.03
CA ILE A 36 -6.42 8.44 -5.18
C ILE A 36 -6.46 9.96 -5.04
N THR A 37 -7.58 10.51 -4.56
CA THR A 37 -7.76 11.93 -4.32
C THR A 37 -6.75 12.46 -3.30
N GLU A 38 -6.58 11.76 -2.18
CA GLU A 38 -5.62 12.15 -1.13
C GLU A 38 -4.19 12.11 -1.62
N VAL A 39 -3.82 11.08 -2.39
CA VAL A 39 -2.47 10.97 -2.95
C VAL A 39 -2.17 12.11 -3.92
N ARG A 40 -3.12 12.49 -4.74
CA ARG A 40 -2.98 13.62 -5.66
C ARG A 40 -2.86 14.95 -4.93
N GLN A 41 -3.60 15.14 -3.84
CA GLN A 41 -3.52 16.35 -3.02
C GLN A 41 -2.19 16.46 -2.28
N MET A 42 -1.58 15.34 -1.91
CA MET A 42 -0.29 15.34 -1.24
C MET A 42 0.86 15.76 -2.18
N GLY A 43 0.71 15.56 -3.48
CA GLY A 43 1.67 15.96 -4.50
C GLY A 43 3.10 15.50 -4.21
N ALA A 44 4.08 16.35 -4.55
CA ALA A 44 5.50 16.06 -4.36
C ALA A 44 5.93 15.86 -2.89
N ASN A 45 5.14 16.34 -1.93
CA ASN A 45 5.44 16.15 -0.50
C ASN A 45 5.22 14.70 -0.04
N SER A 46 4.48 13.91 -0.81
CA SER A 46 4.29 12.49 -0.53
C SER A 46 5.48 11.61 -0.93
N GLY A 47 6.42 12.16 -1.68
CA GLY A 47 7.55 11.41 -2.24
C GLY A 47 8.49 10.75 -1.23
N LYS A 48 8.40 11.13 0.03
CA LYS A 48 9.20 10.54 1.11
C LYS A 48 8.52 9.39 1.85
N LYS A 49 7.21 9.26 1.71
CA LYS A 49 6.44 8.24 2.45
C LYS A 49 5.84 7.22 1.49
N ARG A 50 5.96 5.95 1.85
CA ARG A 50 5.26 4.90 1.15
C ARG A 50 3.77 4.99 1.47
N VAL A 51 2.96 5.00 0.44
CA VAL A 51 1.51 4.99 0.55
C VAL A 51 0.93 3.81 -0.22
N ARG A 52 -0.21 3.34 0.21
CA ARG A 52 -0.97 2.30 -0.47
C ARG A 52 -2.21 2.92 -1.08
N VAL A 53 -2.35 2.76 -2.36
CA VAL A 53 -3.49 3.28 -3.12
C VAL A 53 -4.31 2.12 -3.63
N ILE A 54 -5.60 2.17 -3.39
CA ILE A 54 -6.54 1.17 -3.90
C ILE A 54 -7.37 1.81 -5.02
N GLY A 55 -7.52 1.10 -6.11
CA GLY A 55 -8.35 1.52 -7.21
C GLY A 55 -8.63 0.37 -8.17
N ASP A 56 -9.48 0.62 -9.13
CA ASP A 56 -9.76 -0.34 -10.19
C ASP A 56 -8.87 -0.05 -11.39
N VAL A 57 -8.38 -1.12 -12.02
CA VAL A 57 -7.56 -0.98 -13.23
C VAL A 57 -8.46 -0.57 -14.40
N GLU A 58 -8.18 0.57 -15.01
CA GLU A 58 -8.92 1.04 -16.17
C GLU A 58 -8.74 0.07 -17.34
N LYS A 59 -9.82 -0.24 -18.03
CA LYS A 59 -9.80 -1.11 -19.20
C LYS A 59 -8.90 -0.54 -20.29
N ASP A 60 -8.11 -1.41 -20.91
CA ASP A 60 -7.17 -1.07 -21.98
C ASP A 60 -6.06 -0.05 -21.58
N SER A 61 -5.85 0.17 -20.29
CA SER A 61 -4.81 1.08 -19.80
C SER A 61 -3.46 0.39 -19.56
N ILE A 62 -3.43 -0.94 -19.50
CA ILE A 62 -2.22 -1.69 -19.20
C ILE A 62 -1.25 -1.66 -20.37
N GLN A 63 -0.10 -1.04 -20.18
CA GLN A 63 0.99 -1.00 -21.16
C GLN A 63 2.21 -1.68 -20.57
N ARG A 64 2.61 -2.78 -21.19
CA ARG A 64 3.82 -3.51 -20.78
C ARG A 64 4.99 -3.02 -21.63
N LYS A 65 5.94 -2.38 -20.96
CA LYS A 65 7.21 -1.98 -21.54
C LYS A 65 8.32 -2.86 -20.97
N ALA A 66 9.48 -2.89 -21.61
CA ALA A 66 10.63 -3.67 -21.12
C ALA A 66 10.98 -3.28 -19.66
N GLY A 67 10.70 -4.19 -18.73
CA GLY A 67 10.98 -3.97 -17.30
C GLY A 67 10.01 -3.11 -16.53
N GLU A 68 9.00 -2.51 -17.17
CA GLU A 68 8.03 -1.65 -16.52
C GLU A 68 6.62 -1.95 -17.02
N VAL A 69 5.65 -1.79 -16.14
CA VAL A 69 4.23 -1.90 -16.49
C VAL A 69 3.53 -0.61 -16.08
N ALA A 70 2.97 0.09 -17.04
CA ALA A 70 2.19 1.29 -16.80
C ALA A 70 0.70 0.97 -16.92
N PHE A 71 -0.09 1.51 -16.02
CA PHE A 71 -1.54 1.36 -16.05
C PHE A 71 -2.21 2.52 -15.31
N VAL A 72 -3.51 2.64 -15.45
CA VAL A 72 -4.28 3.68 -14.79
C VAL A 72 -5.19 3.05 -13.74
N LEU A 73 -5.09 3.57 -12.51
CA LEU A 73 -6.05 3.26 -11.46
C LEU A 73 -7.16 4.31 -11.45
N VAL A 74 -8.38 3.84 -11.34
CA VAL A 74 -9.57 4.68 -11.27
C VAL A 74 -10.23 4.48 -9.90
N GLY A 75 -10.55 5.57 -9.25
CA GLY A 75 -11.30 5.54 -7.99
C GLY A 75 -11.85 6.92 -7.68
N GLU A 76 -13.04 6.99 -7.08
CA GLU A 76 -13.68 8.23 -6.67
C GLU A 76 -13.75 9.30 -7.80
N ASN A 77 -14.02 8.89 -9.03
CA ASN A 77 -14.02 9.75 -10.23
C ASN A 77 -12.66 10.39 -10.54
N GLN A 78 -11.56 9.85 -9.98
CA GLN A 78 -10.20 10.29 -10.23
C GLN A 78 -9.40 9.18 -10.91
N LYS A 79 -8.47 9.59 -11.75
CA LYS A 79 -7.53 8.68 -12.42
C LYS A 79 -6.12 8.92 -11.90
N LEU A 80 -5.38 7.86 -11.68
CA LEU A 80 -3.99 7.91 -11.25
C LEU A 80 -3.13 7.06 -12.16
N ASN A 81 -2.14 7.66 -12.79
CA ASN A 81 -1.16 6.93 -13.59
C ASN A 81 -0.21 6.20 -12.63
N VAL A 82 -0.08 4.91 -12.82
CA VAL A 82 0.81 4.06 -12.01
C VAL A 82 1.85 3.42 -12.91
N ILE A 83 3.10 3.49 -12.49
CA ILE A 83 4.22 2.83 -13.15
C ILE A 83 4.79 1.80 -12.17
N TYR A 84 4.72 0.54 -12.54
CA TYR A 84 5.29 -0.55 -11.76
C TYR A 84 6.66 -0.92 -12.30
N SER A 85 7.68 -0.78 -11.46
CA SER A 85 9.07 -1.11 -11.78
C SER A 85 9.66 -2.14 -10.81
N GLY A 86 8.81 -2.89 -10.10
CA GLY A 86 9.24 -3.92 -9.17
C GLY A 86 9.85 -5.13 -9.86
N SER A 87 10.64 -5.87 -9.12
CA SER A 87 11.27 -7.11 -9.60
C SER A 87 10.35 -8.33 -9.57
N GLU A 88 9.26 -8.25 -8.84
CA GLU A 88 8.29 -9.34 -8.75
C GLU A 88 7.35 -9.32 -9.95
N PRO A 89 7.04 -10.48 -10.53
CA PRO A 89 6.04 -10.54 -11.59
C PRO A 89 4.66 -10.15 -11.07
N LEU A 90 3.88 -9.49 -11.93
CA LEU A 90 2.51 -9.15 -11.58
C LEU A 90 1.67 -10.42 -11.38
N PRO A 91 0.76 -10.42 -10.40
CA PRO A 91 -0.12 -11.57 -10.20
C PRO A 91 -1.04 -11.80 -11.41
N ASP A 92 -1.44 -13.04 -11.64
CA ASP A 92 -2.33 -13.42 -12.73
C ASP A 92 -3.72 -12.76 -12.61
N THR A 93 -4.07 -12.33 -11.39
CA THR A 93 -5.30 -11.60 -11.13
C THR A 93 -5.26 -10.14 -11.59
N PHE A 94 -4.07 -9.65 -11.97
CA PHE A 94 -3.91 -8.29 -12.49
C PHE A 94 -4.34 -8.22 -13.95
N ARG A 95 -5.53 -7.69 -14.17
CA ARG A 95 -6.14 -7.54 -15.49
C ARG A 95 -7.09 -6.34 -15.51
N ASP A 96 -7.60 -6.03 -16.68
CA ASP A 96 -8.57 -4.95 -16.84
C ASP A 96 -9.78 -5.14 -15.94
N GLY A 97 -10.17 -4.09 -15.24
CA GLY A 97 -11.30 -4.09 -14.31
C GLY A 97 -11.02 -4.77 -12.97
N ALA A 98 -9.82 -5.30 -12.74
CA ALA A 98 -9.47 -5.86 -11.44
C ALA A 98 -9.22 -4.74 -10.42
N GLN A 99 -9.55 -5.02 -9.16
CA GLN A 99 -9.16 -4.13 -8.08
C GLN A 99 -7.68 -4.34 -7.76
N ALA A 100 -6.90 -3.28 -7.83
CA ALA A 100 -5.48 -3.32 -7.55
C ALA A 100 -5.11 -2.44 -6.36
N LEU A 101 -4.19 -2.93 -5.55
CA LEU A 101 -3.54 -2.18 -4.49
C LEU A 101 -2.11 -1.90 -4.94
N ALA A 102 -1.79 -0.64 -5.14
CA ALA A 102 -0.44 -0.21 -5.47
C ALA A 102 0.24 0.36 -4.23
N GLU A 103 1.40 -0.16 -3.91
CA GLU A 103 2.24 0.34 -2.81
C GLU A 103 3.50 0.97 -3.38
N GLY A 104 3.71 2.23 -3.08
CA GLY A 104 4.86 2.96 -3.59
C GLY A 104 4.86 4.42 -3.19
N LYS A 105 5.45 5.24 -4.04
CA LYS A 105 5.61 6.67 -3.82
C LYS A 105 5.16 7.48 -5.03
N MET A 106 4.66 8.67 -4.77
CA MET A 106 4.36 9.62 -5.83
C MET A 106 5.66 10.18 -6.40
N GLY A 107 5.83 10.11 -7.70
CA GLY A 107 7.00 10.68 -8.38
C GLY A 107 6.83 12.17 -8.69
N PRO A 108 7.95 12.87 -8.99
CA PRO A 108 7.92 14.28 -9.37
C PRO A 108 7.24 14.52 -10.72
N ASP A 109 7.09 13.49 -11.53
CA ASP A 109 6.41 13.52 -12.84
C ASP A 109 4.88 13.44 -12.75
N GLY A 110 4.33 13.36 -11.52
CA GLY A 110 2.90 13.20 -11.29
C GLY A 110 2.40 11.77 -11.42
N ALA A 111 3.27 10.81 -11.75
CA ALA A 111 2.93 9.39 -11.78
C ALA A 111 3.24 8.71 -10.45
N PHE A 112 2.47 7.72 -10.10
CA PHE A 112 2.70 6.92 -8.91
C PHE A 112 3.65 5.77 -9.24
N HIS A 113 4.82 5.75 -8.62
CA HIS A 113 5.81 4.69 -8.80
C HIS A 113 5.58 3.60 -7.78
N ALA A 114 4.99 2.50 -8.22
CA ALA A 114 4.70 1.36 -7.38
C ALA A 114 5.88 0.40 -7.33
N ALA A 115 6.24 0.00 -6.13
CA ALA A 115 7.24 -1.04 -5.89
C ALA A 115 6.60 -2.42 -5.72
N LYS A 116 5.32 -2.45 -5.32
CA LYS A 116 4.56 -3.68 -5.13
C LYS A 116 3.13 -3.47 -5.57
N ILE A 117 2.59 -4.47 -6.25
CA ILE A 117 1.20 -4.49 -6.69
C ILE A 117 0.53 -5.77 -6.24
N GLN A 118 -0.63 -5.64 -5.64
CA GLN A 118 -1.52 -6.74 -5.32
C GLN A 118 -2.81 -6.54 -6.08
N ALA A 119 -3.29 -7.56 -6.74
CA ALA A 119 -4.56 -7.50 -7.44
C ALA A 119 -5.52 -8.51 -6.85
N LYS A 120 -6.75 -8.10 -6.70
CA LYS A 120 -7.85 -8.99 -6.34
C LYS A 120 -8.78 -9.11 -7.52
N CYS A 121 -9.17 -10.33 -7.87
CA CYS A 121 -10.26 -10.51 -8.80
C CYS A 121 -11.47 -9.75 -8.29
N ALA A 122 -12.17 -9.05 -9.18
CA ALA A 122 -13.49 -8.54 -8.87
C ALA A 122 -14.37 -9.73 -8.50
N SER A 123 -14.37 -10.07 -7.22
CA SER A 123 -15.20 -11.15 -6.73
C SER A 123 -16.62 -10.64 -6.65
N LYS A 124 -17.58 -11.56 -6.73
CA LYS A 124 -19.01 -11.28 -6.56
C LYS A 124 -19.33 -10.53 -5.27
N TYR A 125 -18.36 -10.38 -4.40
CA TYR A 125 -18.47 -9.83 -3.06
C TYR A 125 -17.83 -8.44 -2.94
N ALA A 126 -17.23 -7.92 -3.99
CA ALA A 126 -16.70 -6.57 -3.97
C ALA A 126 -17.86 -5.57 -4.08
N PRO A 127 -18.01 -4.62 -3.14
CA PRO A 127 -18.98 -3.56 -3.31
C PRO A 127 -18.66 -2.78 -4.58
N LYS A 128 -19.69 -2.38 -5.30
CA LYS A 128 -19.52 -1.55 -6.50
C LYS A 128 -18.77 -0.26 -6.14
N PRO A 129 -17.94 0.26 -7.06
CA PRO A 129 -17.27 1.53 -6.81
C PRO A 129 -18.27 2.60 -6.43
N GLY A 130 -18.13 3.20 -5.25
CA GLY A 130 -19.03 4.20 -4.72
C GLY A 130 -20.06 3.72 -3.69
N GLU A 131 -20.19 2.42 -3.48
CA GLU A 131 -21.00 1.89 -2.37
C GLU A 131 -20.13 1.70 -1.13
N LEU A 132 -20.45 2.44 -0.10
CA LEU A 132 -19.87 2.22 1.21
C LEU A 132 -20.31 0.86 1.74
N TYR A 133 -19.36 0.05 2.14
CA TYR A 133 -19.64 -1.20 2.83
C TYR A 133 -20.47 -0.91 4.09
N LYS A 134 -21.73 -1.32 4.07
CA LYS A 134 -22.56 -1.29 5.28
C LYS A 134 -22.33 -2.60 6.04
N PRO A 135 -21.94 -2.53 7.32
CA PRO A 135 -21.90 -3.71 8.14
C PRO A 135 -23.32 -4.28 8.23
N GLY A 136 -23.54 -5.43 7.64
CA GLY A 136 -24.86 -6.05 7.55
C GLY A 136 -25.19 -6.61 6.16
N ASP A 137 -24.51 -6.12 5.12
CA ASP A 137 -24.61 -6.64 3.76
C ASP A 137 -23.59 -7.74 3.47
N ALA A 138 -23.19 -8.46 4.51
CA ALA A 138 -22.37 -9.65 4.31
C ALA A 138 -23.16 -10.62 3.43
N PRO A 139 -22.58 -11.08 2.31
CA PRO A 139 -23.26 -12.04 1.45
C PRO A 139 -23.59 -13.28 2.28
N GLN A 140 -24.88 -13.56 2.37
CA GLN A 140 -25.29 -14.79 3.01
C GLN A 140 -24.74 -15.95 2.20
N LYS A 141 -23.93 -16.74 2.85
CA LYS A 141 -23.47 -17.99 2.27
C LYS A 141 -24.70 -18.88 2.08
N MET A 142 -25.08 -19.02 0.85
CA MET A 142 -25.95 -20.14 0.50
C MET A 142 -25.12 -21.38 0.27
#